data_867b5238559767f90d1d811f0818f228
#
_entry.id   867b5238559767f90d1d811f0818f228
#
_cell.length_a   1.000
_cell.length_b   1.000
_cell.length_c   1.000
_cell.angle_alpha   90.00
_cell.angle_beta   90.00
_cell.angle_gamma   90.00
#
_symmetry.space_group_name_H-M   'P 1'
#
loop_
_entity.id
_entity.type
_entity.pdbx_description
1 polymer ?
#
loop_
_entity_poly.entity_id
_entity_poly.type
_entity_poly.pdbx_seq_one_letter_code
_entity_poly.pdbx_strand_id
1 'polypeptide(L)'
;MAGEKARWYVVHTYSGYENKVKANLEKAIENRNLEEFVHDIQVPMEEQVEIKDGKEKVVLRKVFPGYVMVKMVMTDDSWYIVRNTRGVTGFVGPGSKPVALTEDEIHNMGIVEKKINVDVEVGEQVRVVSGPFEDFSVVITEIFIEKHKIKGLVNMFGRETSVELDFNQIQKQ
;
A
#
# COMPACT_ATOMS: atom_id res chain seq x y z
N MET A 1 18.26 0.10 -6.16
CA MET A 1 18.53 -1.07 -7.00
C MET A 1 17.23 -1.66 -7.46
N ALA A 2 17.13 -1.94 -8.73
CA ALA A 2 15.98 -2.63 -9.28
C ALA A 2 15.94 -4.05 -8.71
N GLY A 3 14.89 -4.42 -8.02
CA GLY A 3 14.68 -5.78 -7.52
C GLY A 3 14.44 -5.91 -6.01
N GLU A 4 14.53 -4.85 -5.25
CA GLU A 4 14.13 -4.91 -3.85
C GLU A 4 12.62 -4.91 -3.74
N LYS A 5 12.08 -5.90 -3.04
CA LYS A 5 10.64 -6.01 -2.81
C LYS A 5 10.24 -5.17 -1.60
N ALA A 6 9.07 -4.56 -1.67
CA ALA A 6 8.47 -3.92 -0.52
C ALA A 6 8.13 -4.97 0.54
N ARG A 7 8.48 -4.67 1.79
CA ARG A 7 8.21 -5.52 2.94
C ARG A 7 7.55 -4.71 4.04
N TRP A 8 6.90 -5.40 4.95
CA TRP A 8 6.29 -4.76 6.11
C TRP A 8 7.32 -4.55 7.21
N TYR A 9 7.33 -3.32 7.73
CA TYR A 9 8.17 -2.92 8.87
C TYR A 9 7.30 -2.31 9.96
N VAL A 10 7.74 -2.43 11.19
CA VAL A 10 7.06 -1.85 12.35
C VAL A 10 7.76 -0.55 12.72
N VAL A 11 6.98 0.50 12.85
CA VAL A 11 7.44 1.82 13.28
C VAL A 11 6.87 2.13 14.64
N HIS A 12 7.71 2.48 15.59
CA HIS A 12 7.30 2.89 16.92
C HIS A 12 6.95 4.38 16.92
N THR A 13 5.82 4.72 17.53
CA THR A 13 5.33 6.10 17.65
C THR A 13 5.03 6.43 19.12
N TYR A 14 4.81 7.70 19.39
CA TYR A 14 4.23 8.09 20.67
C TYR A 14 2.79 7.56 20.78
N SER A 15 2.41 7.14 21.98
CA SER A 15 1.06 6.63 22.22
C SER A 15 0.00 7.70 21.88
N GLY A 16 -1.00 7.31 21.11
CA GLY A 16 -2.04 8.22 20.62
C GLY A 16 -1.71 8.98 19.33
N TYR A 17 -0.48 8.87 18.84
CA TYR A 17 -0.04 9.54 17.61
C TYR A 17 -0.11 8.69 16.35
N GLU A 18 -0.58 7.46 16.44
CA GLU A 18 -0.57 6.50 15.33
C GLU A 18 -1.26 7.04 14.07
N ASN A 19 -2.45 7.59 14.23
CA ASN A 19 -3.20 8.16 13.10
C ASN A 19 -2.56 9.44 12.56
N LYS A 20 -1.97 10.25 13.42
CA LYS A 20 -1.22 11.45 13.03
C LYS A 20 0.04 11.07 12.25
N VAL A 21 0.75 10.05 12.71
CA VAL A 21 1.93 9.52 12.01
C VAL A 21 1.54 9.00 10.64
N LYS A 22 0.46 8.25 10.55
CA LYS A 22 -0.05 7.76 9.26
C LYS A 22 -0.32 8.92 8.30
N ALA A 23 -1.06 9.94 8.74
CA ALA A 23 -1.36 11.11 7.91
C ALA A 23 -0.10 11.88 7.52
N ASN A 24 0.85 12.06 8.45
CA ASN A 24 2.10 12.76 8.20
C ASN A 24 2.98 11.98 7.21
N LEU A 25 3.03 10.66 7.32
CA LEU A 25 3.74 9.79 6.38
C LEU A 25 3.13 9.86 4.98
N GLU A 26 1.81 9.79 4.87
CA GLU A 26 1.11 9.90 3.59
C GLU A 26 1.43 11.22 2.88
N LYS A 27 1.43 12.32 3.64
CA LYS A 27 1.80 13.64 3.10
C LYS A 27 3.27 13.71 2.68
N ALA A 28 4.17 13.17 3.47
CA ALA A 28 5.59 13.16 3.16
C ALA A 28 5.89 12.34 1.90
N ILE A 29 5.21 11.21 1.75
CA ILE A 29 5.31 10.35 0.58
C ILE A 29 4.83 11.08 -0.68
N GLU A 30 3.68 11.73 -0.59
CA GLU A 30 3.10 12.49 -1.68
C GLU A 30 3.98 13.68 -2.07
N ASN A 31 4.44 14.46 -1.09
CA ASN A 31 5.27 15.65 -1.34
C ASN A 31 6.64 15.33 -1.94
N ARG A 32 7.17 14.15 -1.66
CA ARG A 32 8.50 13.74 -2.11
C ARG A 32 8.47 12.70 -3.23
N ASN A 33 7.29 12.38 -3.75
CA ASN A 33 7.10 11.38 -4.81
C ASN A 33 7.70 10.02 -4.46
N LEU A 34 7.44 9.53 -3.24
CA LEU A 34 7.95 8.26 -2.74
C LEU A 34 6.95 7.11 -2.81
N GLU A 35 5.89 7.26 -3.58
CA GLU A 35 4.84 6.25 -3.72
C GLU A 35 5.38 4.91 -4.26
N GLU A 36 6.47 4.95 -5.02
CA GLU A 36 7.13 3.73 -5.48
C GLU A 36 7.86 2.98 -4.38
N PHE A 37 8.26 3.68 -3.32
CA PHE A 37 9.01 3.11 -2.20
C PHE A 37 8.15 2.77 -1.00
N VAL A 38 7.10 3.54 -0.75
CA VAL A 38 6.18 3.31 0.36
C VAL A 38 4.79 3.01 -0.20
N HIS A 39 4.36 1.76 -0.07
CA HIS A 39 3.16 1.26 -0.73
C HIS A 39 1.91 1.31 0.14
N ASP A 40 2.05 1.07 1.44
CA ASP A 40 0.91 1.03 2.35
C ASP A 40 1.34 1.39 3.77
N ILE A 41 0.40 1.95 4.54
CA ILE A 41 0.58 2.30 5.94
C ILE A 41 -0.67 1.86 6.67
N GLN A 42 -0.53 1.03 7.70
CA GLN A 42 -1.65 0.54 8.46
C GLN A 42 -1.45 0.73 9.97
N VAL A 43 -2.53 1.13 10.63
CA VAL A 43 -2.64 1.08 12.09
C VAL A 43 -3.52 -0.13 12.40
N PRO A 44 -2.97 -1.25 12.89
CA PRO A 44 -3.76 -2.45 13.14
C PRO A 44 -4.86 -2.19 14.16
N MET A 45 -6.09 -2.52 13.80
CA MET A 45 -7.25 -2.38 14.66
C MET A 45 -8.04 -3.68 14.71
N GLU A 46 -8.60 -3.97 15.87
CA GLU A 46 -9.45 -5.12 16.10
C GLU A 46 -10.88 -4.66 16.41
N GLU A 47 -11.83 -5.36 15.85
CA GLU A 47 -13.23 -5.12 16.19
C GLU A 47 -13.56 -5.82 17.51
N GLN A 48 -14.01 -5.05 18.49
CA GLN A 48 -14.47 -5.57 19.77
C GLN A 48 -15.93 -5.21 19.97
N VAL A 49 -16.71 -6.18 20.47
CA VAL A 49 -18.10 -5.96 20.81
C VAL A 49 -18.16 -5.48 22.26
N GLU A 50 -18.64 -4.25 22.47
CA GLU A 50 -18.92 -3.72 23.80
C GLU A 50 -20.42 -3.66 24.04
N ILE A 51 -20.83 -4.06 25.25
CA ILE A 51 -22.21 -3.91 25.68
C ILE A 51 -22.31 -2.63 26.50
N LYS A 52 -23.00 -1.63 25.97
CA LYS A 52 -23.23 -0.35 26.63
C LYS A 52 -24.74 -0.05 26.66
N ASP A 53 -25.28 0.15 27.83
CA ASP A 53 -26.71 0.42 28.06
C ASP A 53 -27.65 -0.68 27.47
N GLY A 54 -27.22 -1.94 27.54
CA GLY A 54 -27.97 -3.08 26.99
C GLY A 54 -27.95 -3.21 25.48
N LYS A 55 -27.12 -2.39 24.79
CA LYS A 55 -26.95 -2.46 23.33
C LYS A 55 -25.54 -2.91 22.97
N GLU A 56 -25.45 -3.78 22.01
CA GLU A 56 -24.17 -4.19 21.44
C GLU A 56 -23.66 -3.11 20.51
N LYS A 57 -22.42 -2.64 20.74
CA LYS A 57 -21.70 -1.74 19.84
C LYS A 57 -20.41 -2.38 19.41
N VAL A 58 -20.15 -2.36 18.11
CA VAL A 58 -18.85 -2.74 17.55
C VAL A 58 -17.92 -1.53 17.65
N VAL A 59 -16.83 -1.68 18.38
CA VAL A 59 -15.83 -0.63 18.57
C VAL A 59 -14.51 -1.10 18.00
N LEU A 60 -13.85 -0.21 17.25
CA LEU A 60 -12.49 -0.48 16.76
C LEU A 60 -11.48 -0.10 17.84
N ARG A 61 -10.66 -1.06 18.24
CA ARG A 61 -9.57 -0.83 19.20
C ARG A 61 -8.22 -1.13 18.55
N LYS A 62 -7.21 -0.36 18.93
CA LYS A 62 -5.84 -0.57 18.47
C LYS A 62 -5.29 -1.85 19.09
N VAL A 63 -4.82 -2.75 18.21
CA VAL A 63 -4.21 -4.03 18.64
C VAL A 63 -2.84 -3.79 19.23
N PHE A 64 -2.07 -2.88 18.64
CA PHE A 64 -0.72 -2.52 19.07
C PHE A 64 -0.60 -1.01 19.22
N PRO A 65 -1.01 -0.44 20.39
CA PRO A 65 -0.86 1.00 20.64
C PRO A 65 0.60 1.43 20.56
N GLY A 66 0.85 2.54 19.87
CA GLY A 66 2.21 3.05 19.68
C GLY A 66 2.99 2.44 18.53
N TYR A 67 2.33 1.66 17.66
CA TYR A 67 2.96 1.03 16.51
C TYR A 67 2.17 1.30 15.24
N VAL A 68 2.91 1.53 14.16
CA VAL A 68 2.35 1.69 12.81
C VAL A 68 3.10 0.73 11.88
N MET A 69 2.36 0.03 11.03
CA MET A 69 2.93 -0.91 10.07
C MET A 69 3.06 -0.22 8.72
N VAL A 70 4.26 -0.27 8.15
CA VAL A 70 4.56 0.38 6.87
C VAL A 70 5.09 -0.66 5.89
N LYS A 71 4.42 -0.77 4.74
CA LYS A 71 4.91 -1.59 3.63
C LYS A 71 5.76 -0.71 2.71
N MET A 72 7.05 -0.95 2.70
CA MET A 72 8.00 -0.10 1.99
C MET A 72 9.19 -0.86 1.46
N VAL A 73 9.80 -0.29 0.43
CA VAL A 73 11.14 -0.69 0.00
C VAL A 73 12.15 0.08 0.84
N MET A 74 12.99 -0.64 1.58
CA MET A 74 13.96 -0.03 2.48
C MET A 74 15.15 0.53 1.70
N THR A 75 15.23 1.85 1.64
CA THR A 75 16.37 2.60 1.11
C THR A 75 16.79 3.63 2.15
N ASP A 76 17.95 4.21 1.97
CA ASP A 76 18.42 5.28 2.87
C ASP A 76 17.44 6.47 2.88
N ASP A 77 16.91 6.83 1.72
CA ASP A 77 15.96 7.94 1.58
C ASP A 77 14.61 7.62 2.24
N SER A 78 14.04 6.45 1.97
CA SER A 78 12.76 6.05 2.56
C SER A 78 12.87 5.87 4.07
N TRP A 79 13.95 5.26 4.55
CA TRP A 79 14.25 5.11 5.96
C TRP A 79 14.34 6.47 6.67
N TYR A 80 15.08 7.39 6.08
CA TYR A 80 15.28 8.74 6.64
C TYR A 80 13.96 9.49 6.77
N ILE A 81 13.12 9.46 5.75
CA ILE A 81 11.85 10.17 5.73
C ILE A 81 10.86 9.59 6.74
N VAL A 82 10.75 8.27 6.81
CA VAL A 82 9.86 7.62 7.79
C VAL A 82 10.34 7.90 9.21
N ARG A 83 11.63 7.76 9.47
CA ARG A 83 12.20 7.99 10.80
C ARG A 83 12.05 9.44 11.27
N ASN A 84 12.15 10.39 10.37
CA ASN A 84 12.06 11.82 10.70
C ASN A 84 10.62 12.36 10.65
N THR A 85 9.65 11.52 10.40
CA THR A 85 8.24 11.93 10.46
C THR A 85 7.86 12.25 11.89
N ARG A 86 7.15 13.37 12.09
CA ARG A 86 6.72 13.83 13.39
C ARG A 86 5.83 12.79 14.09
N GLY A 87 6.19 12.41 15.28
CA GLY A 87 5.50 11.40 16.09
C GLY A 87 6.15 10.02 16.03
N VAL A 88 7.08 9.80 15.10
CA VAL A 88 7.85 8.56 14.98
C VAL A 88 9.05 8.61 15.92
N THR A 89 9.19 7.58 16.75
CA THR A 89 10.36 7.42 17.63
C THR A 89 11.47 6.59 16.97
N GLY A 90 11.14 5.72 16.05
CA GLY A 90 12.09 4.93 15.29
C GLY A 90 11.49 3.62 14.78
N PHE A 91 12.29 2.87 14.05
CA PHE A 91 11.91 1.53 13.61
C PHE A 91 12.12 0.51 14.73
N VAL A 92 11.29 -0.51 14.74
CA VAL A 92 11.44 -1.64 15.65
C VAL A 92 12.44 -2.63 15.05
N GLY A 93 13.46 -2.96 15.84
CA GLY A 93 14.49 -3.92 15.43
C GLY A 93 15.73 -3.79 16.31
N PRO A 94 16.62 -4.78 16.29
CA PRO A 94 17.85 -4.75 17.08
C PRO A 94 18.79 -3.66 16.57
N GLY A 95 19.32 -2.84 17.48
CA GLY A 95 20.25 -1.75 17.17
C GLY A 95 19.67 -0.65 16.30
N SER A 96 18.37 -0.38 16.37
CA SER A 96 17.63 0.60 15.53
C SER A 96 17.64 0.29 14.03
N LYS A 97 18.04 -0.91 13.65
CA LYS A 97 17.95 -1.38 12.26
C LYS A 97 16.56 -1.96 12.01
N PRO A 98 15.86 -1.51 10.98
CA PRO A 98 14.56 -2.06 10.67
C PRO A 98 14.66 -3.52 10.26
N VAL A 99 13.79 -4.34 10.83
CA VAL A 99 13.67 -5.76 10.49
C VAL A 99 12.32 -6.01 9.86
N ALA A 100 12.32 -6.60 8.67
CA ALA A 100 11.10 -6.93 7.96
C ALA A 100 10.30 -8.00 8.71
N LEU A 101 8.98 -7.83 8.73
CA LEU A 101 8.07 -8.82 9.31
C LEU A 101 8.02 -10.07 8.42
N THR A 102 7.91 -11.23 9.06
CA THR A 102 7.62 -12.48 8.37
C THR A 102 6.14 -12.56 7.99
N GLU A 103 5.80 -13.46 7.08
CA GLU A 103 4.39 -13.66 6.70
C GLU A 103 3.51 -14.06 7.88
N ASP A 104 4.03 -14.90 8.78
CA ASP A 104 3.31 -15.30 9.99
C ASP A 104 3.09 -14.12 10.93
N GLU A 105 4.08 -13.27 11.11
CA GLU A 105 3.95 -12.06 11.90
C GLU A 105 2.93 -11.09 11.30
N ILE A 106 2.94 -10.90 9.99
CA ILE A 106 1.96 -10.08 9.27
C ILE A 106 0.55 -10.59 9.52
N HIS A 107 0.35 -11.89 9.39
CA HIS A 107 -0.94 -12.52 9.63
C HIS A 107 -1.40 -12.36 11.09
N ASN A 108 -0.50 -12.61 12.03
CA ASN A 108 -0.80 -12.52 13.47
C ASN A 108 -1.09 -11.10 13.93
N MET A 109 -0.52 -10.10 13.28
CA MET A 109 -0.76 -8.69 13.58
C MET A 109 -2.04 -8.14 12.98
N GLY A 110 -2.79 -8.96 12.23
CA GLY A 110 -4.03 -8.53 11.60
C GLY A 110 -3.84 -7.55 10.44
N ILE A 111 -2.65 -7.52 9.87
CA ILE A 111 -2.38 -6.71 8.69
C ILE A 111 -3.13 -7.32 7.50
N VAL A 112 -4.07 -6.56 6.97
CA VAL A 112 -4.81 -6.97 5.77
C VAL A 112 -4.04 -6.45 4.57
N GLU A 113 -3.27 -7.33 3.93
CA GLU A 113 -2.77 -7.01 2.61
C GLU A 113 -3.98 -6.88 1.68
N LYS A 114 -4.11 -5.71 1.05
CA LYS A 114 -5.06 -5.57 -0.04
C LYS A 114 -4.62 -6.55 -1.12
N LYS A 115 -5.26 -7.72 -1.13
CA LYS A 115 -5.20 -8.58 -2.31
C LYS A 115 -5.87 -7.80 -3.42
N ILE A 116 -5.07 -7.18 -4.23
CA ILE A 116 -5.56 -6.67 -5.49
C ILE A 116 -5.87 -7.92 -6.28
N ASN A 117 -7.13 -8.27 -6.31
CA ASN A 117 -7.62 -9.27 -7.23
C ASN A 117 -7.46 -8.67 -8.62
N VAL A 118 -6.27 -8.84 -9.16
CA VAL A 118 -6.07 -8.62 -10.57
C VAL A 118 -6.70 -9.81 -11.26
N ASP A 119 -7.98 -9.69 -11.52
CA ASP A 119 -8.76 -10.68 -12.27
C ASP A 119 -8.38 -10.70 -13.75
N VAL A 120 -7.20 -10.22 -14.09
CA VAL A 120 -6.72 -10.07 -15.46
C VAL A 120 -5.37 -10.75 -15.63
N GLU A 121 -5.18 -11.35 -16.80
CA GLU A 121 -3.95 -12.05 -17.16
C GLU A 121 -3.28 -11.38 -18.37
N VAL A 122 -2.00 -11.65 -18.53
CA VAL A 122 -1.26 -11.21 -19.72
C VAL A 122 -1.88 -11.84 -20.98
N GLY A 123 -2.13 -11.00 -21.99
CA GLY A 123 -2.83 -11.41 -23.22
C GLY A 123 -4.34 -11.20 -23.19
N GLU A 124 -4.89 -10.84 -22.04
CA GLU A 124 -6.32 -10.55 -21.91
C GLU A 124 -6.65 -9.16 -22.41
N GLN A 125 -7.81 -9.03 -23.02
CA GLN A 125 -8.32 -7.74 -23.48
C GLN A 125 -9.20 -7.11 -22.42
N VAL A 126 -8.89 -5.88 -22.04
CA VAL A 126 -9.64 -5.10 -21.06
C VAL A 126 -10.06 -3.75 -21.65
N ARG A 127 -11.09 -3.17 -21.05
CA ARG A 127 -11.57 -1.85 -21.44
C ARG A 127 -11.09 -0.80 -20.44
N VAL A 128 -10.66 0.33 -20.95
CA VAL A 128 -10.30 1.49 -20.12
C VAL A 128 -11.56 2.25 -19.74
N VAL A 129 -11.78 2.45 -18.44
CA VAL A 129 -13.00 3.09 -17.92
C VAL A 129 -12.78 4.52 -17.43
N SER A 130 -11.53 4.96 -17.36
CA SER A 130 -11.21 6.35 -16.98
C SER A 130 -9.86 6.78 -17.52
N GLY A 131 -9.66 8.10 -17.59
CA GLY A 131 -8.41 8.71 -18.06
C GLY A 131 -8.40 9.05 -19.54
N PRO A 132 -7.21 9.41 -20.10
CA PRO A 132 -7.09 9.83 -21.50
C PRO A 132 -7.45 8.74 -22.53
N PHE A 133 -7.42 7.50 -22.12
CA PHE A 133 -7.72 6.34 -22.98
C PHE A 133 -9.08 5.71 -22.70
N GLU A 134 -9.97 6.44 -22.07
CA GLU A 134 -11.33 5.97 -21.79
C GLU A 134 -12.02 5.43 -23.05
N ASP A 135 -12.71 4.31 -22.89
CA ASP A 135 -13.40 3.56 -23.96
C ASP A 135 -12.49 2.84 -24.96
N PHE A 136 -11.18 2.88 -24.80
CA PHE A 136 -10.27 2.09 -25.61
C PHE A 136 -10.14 0.66 -25.06
N SER A 137 -9.93 -0.29 -25.95
CA SER A 137 -9.59 -1.66 -25.56
C SER A 137 -8.07 -1.82 -25.52
N VAL A 138 -7.58 -2.44 -24.47
CA VAL A 138 -6.14 -2.67 -24.23
C VAL A 138 -5.89 -4.16 -24.08
N VAL A 139 -4.87 -4.65 -24.79
CA VAL A 139 -4.37 -6.01 -24.59
C VAL A 139 -3.21 -5.95 -23.59
N ILE A 140 -3.34 -6.65 -22.48
CA ILE A 140 -2.34 -6.64 -21.41
C ILE A 140 -1.08 -7.37 -21.85
N THR A 141 0.07 -6.69 -21.77
CA THR A 141 1.38 -7.26 -22.09
C THR A 141 2.19 -7.54 -20.84
N GLU A 142 2.04 -6.72 -19.80
CA GLU A 142 2.72 -6.89 -18.53
C GLU A 142 1.81 -6.45 -17.38
N ILE A 143 1.96 -7.08 -16.21
CA ILE A 143 1.23 -6.75 -15.00
C ILE A 143 2.24 -6.43 -13.90
N PHE A 144 2.16 -5.22 -13.34
CA PHE A 144 2.99 -4.76 -12.23
C PHE A 144 2.15 -4.72 -10.95
N ILE A 145 2.05 -5.85 -10.27
CA ILE A 145 1.22 -5.98 -9.06
C ILE A 145 1.67 -5.02 -7.97
N GLU A 146 2.97 -4.89 -7.77
CA GLU A 146 3.53 -4.01 -6.73
C GLU A 146 3.26 -2.53 -6.98
N LYS A 147 3.22 -2.12 -8.24
CA LYS A 147 2.93 -0.73 -8.63
C LYS A 147 1.45 -0.45 -8.86
N HIS A 148 0.60 -1.46 -8.77
CA HIS A 148 -0.84 -1.38 -9.07
C HIS A 148 -1.12 -0.89 -10.50
N LYS A 149 -0.26 -1.26 -11.43
CA LYS A 149 -0.34 -0.85 -12.84
C LYS A 149 -0.25 -2.04 -13.77
N ILE A 150 -0.79 -1.86 -14.94
CA ILE A 150 -0.60 -2.76 -16.07
C ILE A 150 0.02 -2.01 -17.22
N LYS A 151 0.70 -2.74 -18.08
CA LYS A 151 1.16 -2.24 -19.37
C LYS A 151 0.46 -3.01 -20.46
N GLY A 152 -0.04 -2.31 -21.43
CA GLY A 152 -0.78 -2.94 -22.52
C GLY A 152 -0.65 -2.21 -23.84
N LEU A 153 -1.17 -2.81 -24.88
CA LEU A 153 -1.20 -2.24 -26.21
C LEU A 153 -2.60 -1.72 -26.54
N VAL A 154 -2.65 -0.45 -26.90
CA VAL A 154 -3.86 0.22 -27.39
C VAL A 154 -3.72 0.42 -28.91
N ASN A 155 -4.76 0.09 -29.64
CA ASN A 155 -4.82 0.40 -31.06
C ASN A 155 -5.40 1.82 -31.26
N MET A 156 -4.53 2.76 -31.58
CA MET A 156 -4.90 4.15 -31.87
C MET A 156 -4.58 4.47 -33.31
N PHE A 157 -5.59 4.86 -34.08
CA PHE A 157 -5.42 5.28 -35.48
C PHE A 157 -4.70 4.24 -36.36
N GLY A 158 -4.97 2.94 -36.12
CA GLY A 158 -4.31 1.84 -36.84
C GLY A 158 -2.89 1.54 -36.38
N ARG A 159 -2.43 2.15 -35.30
CA ARG A 159 -1.11 1.89 -34.71
C ARG A 159 -1.24 1.33 -33.28
N GLU A 160 -0.47 0.33 -32.98
CA GLU A 160 -0.38 -0.18 -31.62
C GLU A 160 0.58 0.67 -30.80
N THR A 161 0.07 1.22 -29.71
CA THR A 161 0.84 2.06 -28.79
C THR A 161 0.86 1.41 -27.41
N SER A 162 2.02 1.30 -26.80
CA SER A 162 2.17 0.80 -25.44
C SER A 162 1.75 1.89 -24.44
N VAL A 163 0.84 1.53 -23.53
CA VAL A 163 0.34 2.44 -22.49
C VAL A 163 0.43 1.77 -21.14
N GLU A 164 0.62 2.57 -20.12
CA GLU A 164 0.63 2.14 -18.72
C GLU A 164 -0.61 2.68 -18.04
N LEU A 165 -1.36 1.80 -17.37
CA LEU A 165 -2.63 2.14 -16.73
C LEU A 165 -2.68 1.61 -15.30
N ASP A 166 -3.38 2.33 -14.44
CA ASP A 166 -3.67 1.86 -13.08
C ASP A 166 -4.76 0.78 -13.10
N PHE A 167 -4.72 -0.13 -12.13
CA PHE A 167 -5.71 -1.20 -12.03
C PHE A 167 -7.15 -0.70 -11.96
N ASN A 168 -7.38 0.45 -11.35
CA ASN A 168 -8.71 1.05 -11.23
C ASN A 168 -9.19 1.74 -12.51
N GLN A 169 -8.32 1.90 -13.51
CA GLN A 169 -8.67 2.49 -14.80
C GLN A 169 -9.14 1.45 -15.83
N ILE A 170 -9.05 0.18 -15.52
CA ILE A 170 -9.42 -0.91 -16.44
C ILE A 170 -10.56 -1.74 -15.86
N GLN A 171 -11.33 -2.30 -16.77
CA GLN A 171 -12.41 -3.22 -16.44
C GLN A 171 -12.35 -4.42 -17.39
N LYS A 172 -12.54 -5.59 -16.85
CA LYS A 172 -12.62 -6.82 -17.64
C LYS A 172 -13.83 -6.77 -18.58
N GLN A 173 -13.61 -7.13 -19.83
CA GLN A 173 -14.68 -7.21 -20.81
C GLN A 173 -15.47 -8.52 -20.69
#